data_5da21dda707883ac7fec462de5e23ec2
#
_entry.id   5da21dda707883ac7fec462de5e23ec2
#
_cell.length_a   1.000
_cell.length_b   1.000
_cell.length_c   1.000
_cell.angle_alpha   90.00
_cell.angle_beta   90.00
_cell.angle_gamma   90.00
#
_symmetry.space_group_name_H-M   'P 1'
#
loop_
_entity.id
_entity.type
_entity.pdbx_description
1 polymer ?
#
loop_
_entity_poly.entity_id
_entity_poly.type
_entity_poly.pdbx_seq_one_letter_code
_entity_poly.pdbx_strand_id
1 'polypeptide(L)'
;MASLRGAKVVLRPATDADLPELVRIRSTPEVVRWWRGGDDMAASVAEDLADEDTETFVVEHEGRVAGAIQWHAEEEPDYRHAGIDIYLDPALHGRGLGADAVRTLARYLIADRGHHRLVIDPAADNAAAIRCYSKVGFRPVGIMRRYERGLEGGWHDGLLMDLLADELIG
;
A
#
# COMPACT_ATOMS: atom_id res chain seq x y z
N MET A 1 2.48 -12.58 -14.20
CA MET A 1 2.81 -12.95 -12.83
C MET A 1 1.65 -13.66 -12.17
N ALA A 2 1.94 -14.62 -11.30
CA ALA A 2 0.90 -15.34 -10.58
C ALA A 2 0.26 -14.48 -9.48
N SER A 3 -0.99 -14.80 -9.13
CA SER A 3 -1.67 -14.16 -8.01
C SER A 3 -1.13 -14.66 -6.67
N LEU A 4 -1.17 -13.78 -5.68
CA LEU A 4 -0.78 -14.09 -4.31
C LEU A 4 -2.04 -14.26 -3.46
N ARG A 5 -2.07 -15.28 -2.62
CA ARG A 5 -3.26 -15.59 -1.82
C ARG A 5 -3.03 -15.32 -0.34
N GLY A 6 -3.89 -14.48 0.23
CA GLY A 6 -4.01 -14.28 1.66
C GLY A 6 -5.15 -15.12 2.24
N ALA A 7 -5.46 -14.88 3.51
CA ALA A 7 -6.59 -15.54 4.18
C ALA A 7 -7.94 -15.00 3.68
N LYS A 8 -8.01 -13.73 3.36
CA LYS A 8 -9.25 -13.02 2.97
C LYS A 8 -9.17 -12.40 1.59
N VAL A 9 -7.97 -12.17 1.07
CA VAL A 9 -7.76 -11.47 -0.21
C VAL A 9 -6.94 -12.28 -1.18
N VAL A 10 -7.08 -11.92 -2.46
CA VAL A 10 -6.18 -12.34 -3.52
C VAL A 10 -5.56 -11.08 -4.10
N LEU A 11 -4.23 -11.07 -4.22
CA LEU A 11 -3.51 -10.01 -4.91
C LEU A 11 -3.21 -10.50 -6.32
N ARG A 12 -3.79 -9.86 -7.30
CA ARG A 12 -3.54 -10.18 -8.71
C ARG A 12 -2.97 -8.98 -9.45
N PRO A 13 -2.21 -9.19 -10.52
CA PRO A 13 -1.70 -8.07 -11.31
C PRO A 13 -2.84 -7.15 -11.78
N ALA A 14 -2.65 -5.84 -11.63
CA ALA A 14 -3.60 -4.86 -12.12
C ALA A 14 -3.54 -4.77 -13.65
N THR A 15 -4.69 -4.54 -14.27
CA THR A 15 -4.83 -4.36 -15.71
C THR A 15 -5.65 -3.12 -16.01
N ASP A 16 -5.66 -2.68 -17.28
CA ASP A 16 -6.47 -1.54 -17.70
C ASP A 16 -7.96 -1.73 -17.43
N ALA A 17 -8.44 -2.96 -17.40
CA ALA A 17 -9.83 -3.26 -17.08
C ALA A 17 -10.21 -2.90 -15.63
N ASP A 18 -9.23 -2.75 -14.75
CA ASP A 18 -9.44 -2.38 -13.35
C ASP A 18 -9.55 -0.86 -13.15
N LEU A 19 -9.17 -0.07 -14.14
CA LEU A 19 -9.16 1.39 -14.04
C LEU A 19 -10.46 1.99 -13.51
N PRO A 20 -11.67 1.65 -14.03
CA PRO A 20 -12.91 2.26 -13.55
C PRO A 20 -13.13 2.08 -12.04
N GLU A 21 -12.94 0.87 -11.53
CA GLU A 21 -13.13 0.59 -10.10
C GLU A 21 -12.03 1.24 -9.23
N LEU A 22 -10.79 1.22 -9.66
CA LEU A 22 -9.70 1.87 -8.94
C LEU A 22 -9.90 3.39 -8.90
N VAL A 23 -10.36 3.99 -9.99
CA VAL A 23 -10.68 5.42 -10.05
C VAL A 23 -11.81 5.75 -9.08
N ARG A 24 -12.86 4.92 -9.04
CA ARG A 24 -13.97 5.10 -8.10
C ARG A 24 -13.47 5.10 -6.66
N ILE A 25 -12.67 4.13 -6.28
CA ILE A 25 -12.12 4.00 -4.92
C ILE A 25 -11.19 5.18 -4.59
N ARG A 26 -10.26 5.51 -5.48
CA ARG A 26 -9.32 6.62 -5.31
C ARG A 26 -10.02 7.98 -5.20
N SER A 27 -11.21 8.10 -5.76
CA SER A 27 -11.99 9.34 -5.74
C SER A 27 -12.85 9.50 -4.49
N THR A 28 -12.93 8.48 -3.63
CA THR A 28 -13.65 8.61 -2.36
C THR A 28 -12.94 9.59 -1.43
N PRO A 29 -13.68 10.41 -0.65
CA PRO A 29 -13.05 11.37 0.26
C PRO A 29 -12.09 10.74 1.25
N GLU A 30 -12.41 9.55 1.75
CA GLU A 30 -11.61 8.82 2.72
C GLU A 30 -10.25 8.41 2.15
N VAL A 31 -10.20 8.00 0.88
CA VAL A 31 -8.93 7.60 0.23
C VAL A 31 -8.16 8.84 -0.22
N VAL A 32 -8.81 9.83 -0.84
CA VAL A 32 -8.17 11.06 -1.29
C VAL A 32 -7.46 11.78 -0.14
N ARG A 33 -8.04 11.73 1.05
CA ARG A 33 -7.45 12.33 2.26
C ARG A 33 -6.02 11.83 2.51
N TRP A 34 -5.75 10.55 2.29
CA TRP A 34 -4.47 9.91 2.59
C TRP A 34 -3.63 9.62 1.36
N TRP A 35 -4.26 9.53 0.19
CA TRP A 35 -3.60 9.24 -1.07
C TRP A 35 -4.06 10.25 -2.12
N ARG A 36 -3.37 11.34 -2.15
CA ARG A 36 -3.69 12.45 -3.04
C ARG A 36 -3.47 12.07 -4.50
N GLY A 37 -4.45 12.38 -5.37
CA GLY A 37 -4.31 12.29 -6.81
C GLY A 37 -4.17 13.69 -7.42
N GLY A 38 -3.98 13.74 -8.73
CA GLY A 38 -4.01 14.97 -9.52
C GLY A 38 -5.46 15.43 -9.77
N ASP A 39 -5.61 16.47 -10.59
CA ASP A 39 -6.93 17.02 -10.95
C ASP A 39 -7.77 16.02 -11.75
N ASP A 40 -7.13 15.15 -12.52
CA ASP A 40 -7.76 14.05 -13.25
C ASP A 40 -7.37 12.74 -12.58
N MET A 41 -8.29 12.18 -11.79
CA MET A 41 -8.03 10.95 -11.05
C MET A 41 -7.80 9.75 -11.98
N ALA A 42 -8.51 9.69 -13.11
CA ALA A 42 -8.31 8.61 -14.06
C ALA A 42 -6.89 8.61 -14.63
N ALA A 43 -6.37 9.81 -14.94
CA ALA A 43 -4.98 9.96 -15.38
C ALA A 43 -4.00 9.56 -14.28
N SER A 44 -4.25 9.95 -13.03
CA SER A 44 -3.39 9.60 -11.89
C SER A 44 -3.30 8.10 -11.70
N VAL A 45 -4.43 7.39 -11.74
CA VAL A 45 -4.45 5.93 -11.60
C VAL A 45 -3.76 5.25 -12.77
N ALA A 46 -4.01 5.74 -14.00
CA ALA A 46 -3.36 5.18 -15.19
C ALA A 46 -1.83 5.36 -15.13
N GLU A 47 -1.34 6.50 -14.67
CA GLU A 47 0.09 6.75 -14.46
C GLU A 47 0.69 5.79 -13.43
N ASP A 48 -0.02 5.57 -12.32
CA ASP A 48 0.43 4.63 -11.28
C ASP A 48 0.57 3.21 -11.84
N LEU A 49 -0.40 2.76 -12.67
CA LEU A 49 -0.35 1.43 -13.27
C LEU A 49 0.73 1.30 -14.35
N ALA A 50 1.09 2.39 -14.99
CA ALA A 50 2.11 2.42 -16.05
C ALA A 50 3.53 2.60 -15.52
N ASP A 51 3.70 2.91 -14.23
CA ASP A 51 5.00 3.15 -13.61
C ASP A 51 5.83 1.86 -13.61
N GLU A 52 6.95 1.87 -14.31
CA GLU A 52 7.85 0.71 -14.43
C GLU A 52 8.62 0.41 -13.15
N ASP A 53 8.78 1.40 -12.27
CA ASP A 53 9.50 1.26 -11.01
C ASP A 53 8.61 0.71 -9.87
N THR A 54 7.31 0.59 -10.15
CA THR A 54 6.31 0.18 -9.18
C THR A 54 5.49 -1.00 -9.72
N GLU A 55 5.36 -2.05 -8.95
CA GLU A 55 4.48 -3.18 -9.29
C GLU A 55 3.18 -3.06 -8.50
N THR A 56 2.06 -2.99 -9.21
CA THR A 56 0.73 -2.81 -8.62
C THR A 56 -0.12 -4.07 -8.76
N PHE A 57 -0.69 -4.50 -7.62
CA PHE A 57 -1.67 -5.56 -7.55
C PHE A 57 -3.05 -4.99 -7.22
N VAL A 58 -4.07 -5.55 -7.82
CA VAL A 58 -5.44 -5.36 -7.33
C VAL A 58 -5.62 -6.22 -6.09
N VAL A 59 -6.20 -5.63 -5.04
CA VAL A 59 -6.67 -6.37 -3.87
C VAL A 59 -8.08 -6.85 -4.18
N GLU A 60 -8.27 -8.15 -4.30
CA GLU A 60 -9.55 -8.76 -4.60
C GLU A 60 -10.10 -9.45 -3.37
N HIS A 61 -11.36 -9.21 -3.05
CA HIS A 61 -12.06 -9.84 -1.95
C HIS A 61 -13.42 -10.34 -2.44
N GLU A 62 -13.67 -11.62 -2.27
CA GLU A 62 -14.92 -12.27 -2.72
C GLU A 62 -15.23 -11.98 -4.20
N GLY A 63 -14.20 -12.01 -5.05
CA GLY A 63 -14.33 -11.78 -6.48
C GLY A 63 -14.50 -10.31 -6.90
N ARG A 64 -14.40 -9.37 -5.98
CA ARG A 64 -14.55 -7.93 -6.24
C ARG A 64 -13.26 -7.17 -6.00
N VAL A 65 -13.06 -6.11 -6.78
CA VAL A 65 -11.96 -5.17 -6.56
C VAL A 65 -12.22 -4.42 -5.25
N ALA A 66 -11.34 -4.63 -4.27
CA ALA A 66 -11.41 -3.99 -2.96
C ALA A 66 -10.44 -2.80 -2.85
N GLY A 67 -9.47 -2.70 -3.74
CA GLY A 67 -8.46 -1.66 -3.75
C GLY A 67 -7.23 -2.06 -4.52
N ALA A 68 -6.12 -1.40 -4.21
CA ALA A 68 -4.83 -1.74 -4.81
C ALA A 68 -3.71 -1.66 -3.78
N ILE A 69 -2.71 -2.48 -3.98
CA ILE A 69 -1.48 -2.48 -3.20
C ILE A 69 -0.31 -2.51 -4.17
N GLN A 70 0.72 -1.74 -3.86
CA GLN A 70 1.89 -1.65 -4.73
C GLN A 70 3.17 -1.68 -3.91
N TRP A 71 4.26 -2.02 -4.59
CA TRP A 71 5.58 -1.96 -3.98
C TRP A 71 6.61 -1.44 -4.97
N HIS A 72 7.65 -0.84 -4.42
CA HIS A 72 8.84 -0.39 -5.13
C HIS A 72 10.06 -0.79 -4.32
N ALA A 73 11.23 -0.82 -4.95
CA ALA A 73 12.43 -1.24 -4.26
C ALA A 73 13.56 -0.22 -4.43
N GLU A 74 14.35 -0.07 -3.37
CA GLU A 74 15.69 0.49 -3.45
C GLU A 74 16.62 -0.66 -3.77
N GLU A 75 17.26 -0.63 -4.93
CA GLU A 75 18.09 -1.74 -5.42
C GLU A 75 19.59 -1.56 -5.15
N GLU A 76 20.00 -0.40 -4.62
CA GLU A 76 21.40 -0.22 -4.22
C GLU A 76 21.78 -1.31 -3.21
N PRO A 77 22.78 -2.17 -3.51
CA PRO A 77 23.06 -3.36 -2.68
C PRO A 77 23.27 -3.07 -1.19
N ASP A 78 23.85 -1.92 -0.87
CA ASP A 78 24.17 -1.57 0.52
C ASP A 78 22.97 -1.02 1.29
N TYR A 79 21.87 -0.67 0.58
CA TYR A 79 20.66 -0.06 1.18
C TYR A 79 19.39 -0.76 0.73
N ARG A 80 19.48 -1.93 0.16
CA ARG A 80 18.38 -2.65 -0.48
C ARG A 80 17.21 -2.88 0.48
N HIS A 81 16.02 -2.44 0.09
CA HIS A 81 14.77 -2.67 0.82
C HIS A 81 13.59 -2.45 -0.13
N ALA A 82 12.38 -2.78 0.30
CA ALA A 82 11.17 -2.52 -0.47
C ALA A 82 10.17 -1.68 0.33
N GLY A 83 9.44 -0.81 -0.36
CA GLY A 83 8.38 0.00 0.21
C GLY A 83 7.02 -0.46 -0.30
N ILE A 84 5.99 -0.36 0.55
CA ILE A 84 4.62 -0.78 0.26
C ILE A 84 3.67 0.40 0.43
N ASP A 85 2.72 0.53 -0.49
CA ASP A 85 1.61 1.48 -0.39
C ASP A 85 0.31 0.75 -0.69
N ILE A 86 -0.77 1.09 0.01
CA ILE A 86 -2.07 0.44 -0.14
C ILE A 86 -3.21 1.42 0.04
N TYR A 87 -4.27 1.24 -0.75
CA TYR A 87 -5.57 1.86 -0.49
C TYR A 87 -6.69 0.84 -0.69
N LEU A 88 -7.75 0.99 0.10
CA LEU A 88 -8.92 0.11 0.05
C LEU A 88 -10.21 0.93 -0.03
N ASP A 89 -11.22 0.33 -0.63
CA ASP A 89 -12.58 0.86 -0.65
C ASP A 89 -13.05 1.11 0.80
N PRO A 90 -13.45 2.34 1.14
CA PRO A 90 -13.93 2.65 2.50
C PRO A 90 -15.08 1.77 2.96
N ALA A 91 -15.92 1.29 2.04
CA ALA A 91 -17.01 0.38 2.34
C ALA A 91 -16.54 -0.96 2.92
N LEU A 92 -15.26 -1.30 2.71
CA LEU A 92 -14.66 -2.56 3.15
C LEU A 92 -13.68 -2.37 4.31
N HIS A 93 -13.55 -1.17 4.85
CA HIS A 93 -12.70 -0.91 6.00
C HIS A 93 -13.23 -1.64 7.26
N GLY A 94 -12.33 -1.95 8.18
CA GLY A 94 -12.68 -2.61 9.44
C GLY A 94 -12.90 -4.12 9.34
N ARG A 95 -12.59 -4.75 8.21
CA ARG A 95 -12.76 -6.19 7.99
C ARG A 95 -11.44 -6.98 8.03
N GLY A 96 -10.33 -6.31 8.31
CA GLY A 96 -9.00 -6.92 8.32
C GLY A 96 -8.38 -7.17 6.95
N LEU A 97 -8.97 -6.61 5.89
CA LEU A 97 -8.47 -6.82 4.52
C LEU A 97 -7.13 -6.13 4.30
N GLY A 98 -6.94 -4.94 4.87
CA GLY A 98 -5.67 -4.20 4.76
C GLY A 98 -4.51 -4.96 5.37
N ALA A 99 -4.67 -5.47 6.58
CA ALA A 99 -3.65 -6.26 7.24
C ALA A 99 -3.34 -7.55 6.47
N ASP A 100 -4.37 -8.22 5.96
CA ASP A 100 -4.19 -9.45 5.16
C ASP A 100 -3.46 -9.16 3.85
N ALA A 101 -3.81 -8.08 3.16
CA ALA A 101 -3.15 -7.69 1.91
C ALA A 101 -1.67 -7.33 2.14
N VAL A 102 -1.37 -6.52 3.14
CA VAL A 102 0.01 -6.13 3.46
C VAL A 102 0.83 -7.35 3.88
N ARG A 103 0.26 -8.23 4.70
CA ARG A 103 0.92 -9.47 5.13
C ARG A 103 1.23 -10.39 3.94
N THR A 104 0.28 -10.51 3.03
CA THR A 104 0.42 -11.35 1.83
C THR A 104 1.55 -10.83 0.93
N LEU A 105 1.56 -9.52 0.69
CA LEU A 105 2.63 -8.91 -0.11
C LEU A 105 3.99 -8.99 0.61
N ALA A 106 4.02 -8.72 1.91
CA ALA A 106 5.24 -8.80 2.70
C ALA A 106 5.86 -10.21 2.64
N ARG A 107 5.03 -11.24 2.76
CA ARG A 107 5.50 -12.63 2.64
C ARG A 107 6.16 -12.88 1.28
N TYR A 108 5.55 -12.43 0.22
CA TYR A 108 6.10 -12.54 -1.13
C TYR A 108 7.43 -11.79 -1.27
N LEU A 109 7.49 -10.54 -0.79
CA LEU A 109 8.71 -9.73 -0.88
C LEU A 109 9.87 -10.34 -0.10
N ILE A 110 9.59 -10.97 1.02
CA ILE A 110 10.60 -11.63 1.86
C ILE A 110 11.01 -12.98 1.26
N ALA A 111 10.04 -13.87 1.01
CA ALA A 111 10.31 -15.26 0.63
C ALA A 111 10.74 -15.40 -0.82
N ASP A 112 10.07 -14.70 -1.73
CA ASP A 112 10.29 -14.87 -3.17
C ASP A 112 11.23 -13.82 -3.77
N ARG A 113 11.22 -12.59 -3.22
CA ARG A 113 12.05 -11.50 -3.71
C ARG A 113 13.32 -11.28 -2.86
N GLY A 114 13.40 -11.91 -1.70
CA GLY A 114 14.62 -11.92 -0.88
C GLY A 114 14.90 -10.61 -0.13
N HIS A 115 13.87 -9.78 0.11
CA HIS A 115 14.05 -8.56 0.89
C HIS A 115 14.18 -8.86 2.38
N HIS A 116 15.21 -8.30 3.02
CA HIS A 116 15.43 -8.44 4.46
C HIS A 116 14.71 -7.37 5.27
N ARG A 117 14.27 -6.27 4.61
CA ARG A 117 13.64 -5.11 5.24
C ARG A 117 12.57 -4.52 4.33
N LEU A 118 11.40 -4.26 4.90
CA LEU A 118 10.29 -3.58 4.23
C LEU A 118 9.96 -2.30 4.97
N VAL A 119 9.51 -1.27 4.24
CA VAL A 119 9.08 0.00 4.84
C VAL A 119 7.66 0.35 4.40
N ILE A 120 6.98 1.10 5.24
CA ILE A 120 5.67 1.68 4.96
C ILE A 120 5.58 3.00 5.74
N ASP A 121 4.95 4.02 5.16
CA ASP A 121 4.97 5.36 5.74
C ASP A 121 3.58 6.01 5.77
N PRO A 122 2.69 5.56 6.66
CA PRO A 122 1.40 6.19 6.82
C PRO A 122 1.55 7.63 7.32
N ALA A 123 0.54 8.46 7.03
CA ALA A 123 0.46 9.78 7.67
C ALA A 123 0.50 9.61 9.20
N ALA A 124 1.21 10.48 9.89
CA ALA A 124 1.45 10.34 11.33
C ALA A 124 0.15 10.35 12.17
N ASP A 125 -0.90 10.98 11.66
CA ASP A 125 -2.21 11.04 12.31
C ASP A 125 -3.22 9.98 11.77
N ASN A 126 -2.80 9.10 10.87
CA ASN A 126 -3.63 8.00 10.40
C ASN A 126 -3.54 6.80 11.35
N ALA A 127 -4.21 6.91 12.48
CA ALA A 127 -4.15 5.90 13.54
C ALA A 127 -4.63 4.52 13.07
N ALA A 128 -5.63 4.48 12.21
CA ALA A 128 -6.17 3.21 11.69
C ALA A 128 -5.13 2.46 10.84
N ALA A 129 -4.42 3.16 9.96
CA ALA A 129 -3.36 2.57 9.15
C ALA A 129 -2.20 2.08 10.03
N ILE A 130 -1.78 2.89 10.98
CA ILE A 130 -0.69 2.53 11.91
C ILE A 130 -1.04 1.25 12.68
N ARG A 131 -2.26 1.14 13.20
CA ARG A 131 -2.73 -0.09 13.87
C ARG A 131 -2.74 -1.29 12.92
N CYS A 132 -3.20 -1.07 11.68
CA CYS A 132 -3.24 -2.11 10.66
C CYS A 132 -1.84 -2.68 10.39
N TYR A 133 -0.86 -1.82 10.16
CA TYR A 133 0.50 -2.24 9.85
C TYR A 133 1.22 -2.83 11.05
N SER A 134 0.92 -2.35 12.25
CA SER A 134 1.44 -2.93 13.51
C SER A 134 1.02 -4.39 13.68
N LYS A 135 -0.19 -4.75 13.25
CA LYS A 135 -0.67 -6.15 13.29
C LYS A 135 0.11 -7.08 12.37
N VAL A 136 0.71 -6.55 11.32
CA VAL A 136 1.55 -7.32 10.39
C VAL A 136 2.96 -7.52 10.95
N GLY A 137 3.38 -6.66 11.85
CA GLY A 137 4.71 -6.69 12.47
C GLY A 137 5.52 -5.44 12.25
N PHE A 138 5.02 -4.46 11.50
CA PHE A 138 5.72 -3.19 11.30
C PHE A 138 5.85 -2.43 12.63
N ARG A 139 7.00 -1.80 12.80
CA ARG A 139 7.34 -1.03 13.99
C ARG A 139 7.67 0.41 13.62
N PRO A 140 7.31 1.40 14.45
CA PRO A 140 7.71 2.78 14.22
C PRO A 140 9.23 2.95 14.23
N VAL A 141 9.75 3.66 13.22
CA VAL A 141 11.14 4.09 13.18
C VAL A 141 11.24 5.53 13.66
N GLY A 142 10.37 6.41 13.15
CA GLY A 142 10.38 7.81 13.54
C GLY A 142 9.46 8.68 12.69
N ILE A 143 9.23 9.89 13.17
CA ILE A 143 8.42 10.88 12.48
C ILE A 143 9.25 11.55 11.39
N MET A 144 8.70 11.60 10.19
CA MET A 144 9.20 12.40 9.07
C MET A 144 8.42 13.69 9.04
N ARG A 145 9.07 14.76 9.51
CA ARG A 145 8.39 16.05 9.65
C ARG A 145 8.16 16.70 8.29
N ARG A 146 6.93 17.22 8.07
CA ARG A 146 6.53 17.88 6.82
C ARG A 146 6.89 17.08 5.59
N TYR A 147 6.55 15.82 5.63
CA TYR A 147 6.94 14.84 4.63
C TYR A 147 6.04 14.87 3.40
N GLU A 148 4.75 15.01 3.59
CA GLU A 148 3.74 14.83 2.54
C GLU A 148 2.83 16.05 2.45
N ARG A 149 2.47 16.41 1.22
CA ARG A 149 1.55 17.51 0.97
C ARG A 149 0.11 17.03 1.12
N GLY A 150 -0.66 17.73 1.96
CA GLY A 150 -2.08 17.47 2.15
C GLY A 150 -2.96 18.14 1.09
N LEU A 151 -4.26 17.84 1.13
CA LEU A 151 -5.25 18.38 0.18
C LEU A 151 -5.34 19.91 0.23
N GLU A 152 -5.19 20.49 1.42
CA GLU A 152 -5.21 21.94 1.64
C GLU A 152 -3.93 22.64 1.20
N GLY A 153 -2.93 21.89 0.72
CA GLY A 153 -1.65 22.42 0.27
C GLY A 153 -0.59 22.57 1.37
N GLY A 154 -0.94 22.30 2.63
CA GLY A 154 0.00 22.27 3.76
C GLY A 154 0.82 20.97 3.78
N TRP A 155 1.91 20.98 4.54
CA TRP A 155 2.77 19.83 4.71
C TRP A 155 2.44 19.07 5.98
N HIS A 156 2.37 17.76 5.91
CA HIS A 156 2.00 16.88 7.01
C HIS A 156 3.10 15.89 7.34
N ASP A 157 3.18 15.52 8.62
CA ASP A 157 4.14 14.55 9.09
C ASP A 157 3.75 13.13 8.66
N GLY A 158 4.75 12.33 8.32
CA GLY A 158 4.61 10.90 8.10
C GLY A 158 5.25 10.12 9.24
N LEU A 159 4.80 8.90 9.45
CA LEU A 159 5.44 7.96 10.36
C LEU A 159 6.13 6.88 9.52
N LEU A 160 7.45 6.86 9.54
CA LEU A 160 8.18 5.76 8.92
C LEU A 160 8.08 4.54 9.82
N MET A 161 7.62 3.45 9.24
CA MET A 161 7.57 2.13 9.90
C MET A 161 8.38 1.13 9.08
N ASP A 162 9.00 0.18 9.74
CA ASP A 162 9.70 -0.89 9.04
C ASP A 162 9.39 -2.28 9.61
N LEU A 163 9.72 -3.29 8.83
CA LEU A 163 9.56 -4.69 9.16
C LEU A 163 10.81 -5.43 8.70
N LEU A 164 11.49 -6.09 9.62
CA LEU A 164 12.56 -7.02 9.25
C LEU A 164 11.95 -8.37 8.90
N ALA A 165 12.65 -9.12 8.03
CA ALA A 165 12.12 -10.38 7.50
C ALA A 165 11.66 -11.38 8.56
N ASP A 166 12.36 -11.44 9.70
CA ASP A 166 12.06 -12.35 10.80
C ASP A 166 10.99 -11.82 11.77
N GLU A 167 10.47 -10.62 11.53
CA GLU A 167 9.44 -9.98 12.38
C GLU A 167 8.03 -10.12 11.85
N LEU A 168 7.86 -10.69 10.65
CA LEU A 168 6.54 -10.86 10.03
C LEU A 168 5.62 -11.72 10.91
N ILE A 169 4.43 -11.20 11.22
CA ILE A 169 3.42 -11.87 12.05
C ILE A 169 2.37 -12.51 11.13
N GLY A 170 2.16 -13.80 11.31
CA GLY A 170 1.15 -14.60 10.59
C GLY A 170 1.74 -15.45 9.48
#